data_99d5576e6ae8c5c3d824fb893c3e3032
#
_entry.id   99d5576e6ae8c5c3d824fb893c3e3032
#
_cell.length_a   1.000
_cell.length_b   1.000
_cell.length_c   1.000
_cell.angle_alpha   90.00
_cell.angle_beta   90.00
_cell.angle_gamma   90.00
#
_symmetry.space_group_name_H-M   'P 1'
#
loop_
_entity.id
_entity.type
_entity.pdbx_description
1 polymer ?
#
loop_
_entity_poly.entity_id
_entity_poly.type
_entity_poly.pdbx_seq_one_letter_code
_entity_poly.pdbx_strand_id
1 'polypeptide(L)'
;MKKLIFLRVFGCFIFSFAAFSAANANPAPGQEKFTVKEVPAFSYCCLPCQGPYTNMETKIGELTQFLQAQNIAPMGPLIGIFYNDPNVTKPENLNWEIGFPVMESNVQDPLRFRQWTFTTVLEGTYTGPYEKSAGIYAEMMGWLEANGYAPAGPILEKYLSDPNSTRPEDYKTEIWIPCRKK
;
A
#
# COMPACT_ATOMS: atom_id res chain seq x y z
N MET A 1 29.38 0.54 -10.76
CA MET A 1 28.91 -0.34 -9.68
C MET A 1 29.01 0.42 -8.36
N LYS A 2 28.01 1.22 -8.04
CA LYS A 2 27.91 1.88 -6.73
C LYS A 2 26.71 1.28 -6.03
N LYS A 3 26.94 0.33 -5.11
CA LYS A 3 25.96 -0.09 -4.12
C LYS A 3 25.69 1.12 -3.26
N LEU A 4 24.55 1.74 -3.47
CA LEU A 4 24.09 2.82 -2.62
C LEU A 4 23.63 2.17 -1.30
N ILE A 5 24.41 2.47 -0.30
CA ILE A 5 24.24 2.05 1.08
C ILE A 5 22.97 2.72 1.61
N PHE A 6 21.88 1.97 1.64
CA PHE A 6 20.68 2.28 2.42
C PHE A 6 21.01 2.00 3.89
N LEU A 7 21.96 2.79 4.42
CA LEU A 7 22.44 2.55 5.76
C LEU A 7 22.34 3.83 6.60
N ARG A 8 21.61 3.71 7.70
CA ARG A 8 21.74 4.52 8.93
C ARG A 8 20.80 5.69 9.12
N VAL A 9 19.48 5.54 8.93
CA VAL A 9 18.54 6.39 9.65
C VAL A 9 17.47 5.58 10.41
N PHE A 10 17.49 4.26 10.36
CA PHE A 10 16.69 3.42 11.28
C PHE A 10 17.48 3.14 12.58
N GLY A 11 17.93 4.22 13.22
CA GLY A 11 18.50 4.17 14.56
C GLY A 11 17.39 4.21 15.60
N CYS A 12 17.17 3.08 16.24
CA CYS A 12 16.60 2.96 17.58
C CYS A 12 15.12 3.31 17.77
N PHE A 13 14.21 2.57 17.13
CA PHE A 13 12.93 2.29 17.79
C PHE A 13 12.87 0.78 18.04
N ILE A 14 13.27 0.39 19.25
CA ILE A 14 13.06 -0.98 19.74
C ILE A 14 11.57 -1.14 20.03
N PHE A 15 10.79 -1.50 19.00
CA PHE A 15 9.51 -2.12 19.25
C PHE A 15 9.78 -3.60 19.50
N SER A 16 9.59 -3.99 20.75
CA SER A 16 9.57 -5.39 21.17
C SER A 16 8.38 -6.08 20.47
N PHE A 17 8.60 -6.55 19.25
CA PHE A 17 7.64 -7.41 18.57
C PHE A 17 7.84 -8.81 19.13
N ALA A 18 6.85 -9.28 19.89
CA ALA A 18 6.75 -10.70 20.20
C ALA A 18 6.78 -11.47 18.88
N ALA A 19 7.76 -12.34 18.73
CA ALA A 19 7.93 -13.19 17.57
C ALA A 19 6.70 -14.11 17.43
N PHE A 20 5.75 -13.70 16.61
CA PHE A 20 4.73 -14.62 16.09
C PHE A 20 5.37 -15.32 14.90
N SER A 21 5.77 -16.56 15.12
CA SER A 21 6.28 -17.47 14.10
C SER A 21 5.17 -17.65 13.05
N ALA A 22 5.24 -16.93 11.94
CA ALA A 22 4.39 -17.19 10.79
C ALA A 22 4.93 -18.44 10.09
N ALA A 23 4.45 -19.60 10.50
CA ALA A 23 4.53 -20.80 9.70
C ALA A 23 3.92 -20.49 8.31
N ASN A 24 4.56 -20.98 7.24
CA ASN A 24 4.01 -21.02 5.88
C ASN A 24 2.71 -21.84 5.89
N ALA A 25 1.60 -21.20 6.25
CA ALA A 25 0.29 -21.80 6.12
C ALA A 25 -0.15 -21.56 4.68
N ASN A 26 -0.16 -22.61 3.87
CA ASN A 26 -1.09 -22.68 2.75
C ASN A 26 -2.47 -22.27 3.29
N PRO A 27 -3.25 -21.43 2.59
CA PRO A 27 -4.59 -21.09 3.04
C PRO A 27 -5.35 -22.38 3.31
N ALA A 28 -6.02 -22.45 4.46
CA ALA A 28 -6.83 -23.59 4.81
C ALA A 28 -7.86 -23.83 3.70
N PRO A 29 -8.23 -25.11 3.40
CA PRO A 29 -9.23 -25.40 2.38
C PRO A 29 -10.55 -24.72 2.76
N GLY A 30 -10.96 -23.71 1.95
CA GLY A 30 -12.16 -22.91 2.18
C GLY A 30 -11.92 -21.41 2.39
N GLN A 31 -10.68 -20.92 2.45
CA GLN A 31 -10.41 -19.49 2.50
C GLN A 31 -10.45 -18.93 1.07
N GLU A 32 -11.46 -18.12 0.78
CA GLU A 32 -11.55 -17.45 -0.52
C GLU A 32 -10.33 -16.55 -0.71
N LYS A 33 -9.75 -16.57 -1.92
CA LYS A 33 -8.59 -15.76 -2.29
C LYS A 33 -8.88 -14.26 -2.14
N PHE A 34 -10.15 -13.89 -2.30
CA PHE A 34 -10.64 -12.52 -2.22
C PHE A 34 -11.90 -12.47 -1.35
N THR A 35 -12.03 -11.40 -0.54
CA THR A 35 -13.17 -11.24 0.38
C THR A 35 -13.65 -9.80 0.38
N VAL A 36 -14.96 -9.60 0.21
CA VAL A 36 -15.56 -8.28 0.47
C VAL A 36 -15.75 -8.11 1.97
N LYS A 37 -15.21 -7.03 2.51
CA LYS A 37 -15.32 -6.73 3.94
C LYS A 37 -15.55 -5.25 4.20
N GLU A 38 -16.08 -4.96 5.38
CA GLU A 38 -16.12 -3.60 5.92
C GLU A 38 -14.80 -3.29 6.64
N VAL A 39 -14.27 -2.11 6.38
CA VAL A 39 -13.06 -1.58 7.00
C VAL A 39 -13.35 -0.22 7.64
N PRO A 40 -12.71 0.11 8.76
CA PRO A 40 -12.88 1.42 9.36
C PRO A 40 -12.26 2.51 8.48
N ALA A 41 -12.85 3.69 8.50
CA ALA A 41 -12.20 4.90 8.00
C ALA A 41 -10.95 5.19 8.85
N PHE A 42 -9.89 5.71 8.21
CA PHE A 42 -8.66 6.08 8.91
C PHE A 42 -8.01 7.31 8.29
N SER A 43 -7.24 8.02 9.11
CA SER A 43 -6.47 9.18 8.67
C SER A 43 -5.07 8.75 8.21
N TYR A 44 -4.56 9.43 7.22
CA TYR A 44 -3.19 9.20 6.73
C TYR A 44 -2.53 10.51 6.28
N CYS A 45 -1.22 10.52 6.36
CA CYS A 45 -0.36 11.55 5.79
C CYS A 45 0.29 11.01 4.53
N CYS A 46 0.20 11.74 3.42
CA CYS A 46 0.72 11.30 2.15
C CYS A 46 1.51 12.38 1.41
N LEU A 47 2.37 11.92 0.51
CA LEU A 47 2.99 12.70 -0.55
C LEU A 47 2.21 12.45 -1.85
N PRO A 48 1.51 13.46 -2.40
CA PRO A 48 0.89 13.36 -3.72
C PRO A 48 1.96 13.22 -4.80
N CYS A 49 1.76 12.31 -5.74
CA CYS A 49 2.69 11.99 -6.81
C CYS A 49 2.00 12.05 -8.18
N GLN A 50 2.75 12.46 -9.18
CA GLN A 50 2.36 12.37 -10.58
C GLN A 50 3.50 11.75 -11.38
N GLY A 51 3.17 10.98 -12.41
CA GLY A 51 4.13 10.31 -13.26
C GLY A 51 4.23 8.81 -13.02
N PRO A 52 5.21 8.13 -13.64
CA PRO A 52 5.28 6.68 -13.65
C PRO A 52 5.50 6.09 -12.24
N TYR A 53 4.88 4.96 -11.98
CA TYR A 53 5.01 4.23 -10.71
C TYR A 53 6.45 3.72 -10.46
N THR A 54 7.30 3.69 -11.48
CA THR A 54 8.74 3.40 -11.33
C THR A 54 9.49 4.41 -10.46
N ASN A 55 8.90 5.59 -10.21
CA ASN A 55 9.48 6.60 -9.32
C ASN A 55 9.19 6.35 -7.83
N MET A 56 8.49 5.25 -7.50
CA MET A 56 8.00 4.99 -6.14
C MET A 56 9.13 4.97 -5.10
N GLU A 57 10.25 4.30 -5.38
CA GLU A 57 11.39 4.24 -4.46
C GLU A 57 11.92 5.63 -4.11
N THR A 58 12.08 6.49 -5.12
CA THR A 58 12.50 7.89 -4.91
C THR A 58 11.49 8.65 -4.05
N LYS A 59 10.20 8.47 -4.33
CA LYS A 59 9.12 9.15 -3.60
C LYS A 59 8.97 8.66 -2.16
N ILE A 60 9.25 7.40 -1.88
CA ILE A 60 9.33 6.86 -0.51
C ILE A 60 10.46 7.57 0.27
N GLY A 61 11.62 7.77 -0.38
CA GLY A 61 12.72 8.52 0.22
C GLY A 61 12.35 9.97 0.56
N GLU A 62 11.70 10.68 -0.37
CA GLU A 62 11.20 12.05 -0.16
C GLU A 62 10.17 12.08 0.98
N LEU A 63 9.16 11.18 0.95
CA LEU A 63 8.16 11.07 2.00
C LEU A 63 8.79 10.92 3.39
N THR A 64 9.77 10.02 3.51
CA THR A 64 10.45 9.76 4.79
C THR A 64 11.17 11.00 5.30
N GLN A 65 11.85 11.75 4.42
CA GLN A 65 12.51 13.00 4.79
C GLN A 65 11.53 14.06 5.28
N PHE A 66 10.39 14.23 4.59
CA PHE A 66 9.37 15.20 4.99
C PHE A 66 8.69 14.82 6.31
N LEU A 67 8.39 13.53 6.53
CA LEU A 67 7.84 13.06 7.80
C LEU A 67 8.78 13.34 8.96
N GLN A 68 10.09 13.08 8.78
CA GLN A 68 11.11 13.38 9.78
C GLN A 68 11.21 14.88 10.06
N ALA A 69 11.24 15.71 9.00
CA ALA A 69 11.34 17.17 9.15
C ALA A 69 10.13 17.77 9.88
N GLN A 70 8.96 17.16 9.75
CA GLN A 70 7.72 17.60 10.39
C GLN A 70 7.41 16.86 11.71
N ASN A 71 8.28 15.96 12.16
CA ASN A 71 8.09 15.11 13.36
C ASN A 71 6.79 14.30 13.33
N ILE A 72 6.39 13.81 12.16
CA ILE A 72 5.20 12.99 11.98
C ILE A 72 5.58 11.51 12.14
N ALA A 73 4.94 10.82 13.09
CA ALA A 73 5.18 9.41 13.36
C ALA A 73 4.17 8.52 12.61
N PRO A 74 4.64 7.56 11.79
CA PRO A 74 3.79 6.55 11.19
C PRO A 74 3.12 5.65 12.24
N MET A 75 1.85 5.30 12.02
CA MET A 75 1.04 4.44 12.89
C MET A 75 0.69 3.09 12.25
N GLY A 76 1.30 2.78 11.12
CA GLY A 76 1.04 1.54 10.37
C GLY A 76 2.00 1.35 9.20
N PRO A 77 1.72 0.39 8.31
CA PRO A 77 2.54 0.14 7.15
C PRO A 77 2.49 1.28 6.14
N LEU A 78 3.49 1.34 5.26
CA LEU A 78 3.46 2.19 4.07
C LEU A 78 2.22 1.82 3.24
N ILE A 79 1.52 2.83 2.74
CA ILE A 79 0.39 2.67 1.83
C ILE A 79 0.66 3.38 0.51
N GLY A 80 0.20 2.78 -0.58
CA GLY A 80 0.07 3.40 -1.90
C GLY A 80 -1.39 3.55 -2.26
N ILE A 81 -1.80 4.67 -2.85
CA ILE A 81 -3.15 4.89 -3.34
C ILE A 81 -3.07 5.27 -4.82
N PHE A 82 -3.74 4.49 -5.68
CA PHE A 82 -3.62 4.56 -7.13
C PHE A 82 -4.95 4.95 -7.77
N TYR A 83 -4.96 6.10 -8.42
CA TYR A 83 -6.19 6.69 -9.00
C TYR A 83 -6.43 6.32 -10.45
N ASN A 84 -5.41 5.86 -11.16
CA ASN A 84 -5.47 5.59 -12.59
C ASN A 84 -5.02 4.17 -12.92
N ASP A 85 -5.66 3.58 -13.94
CA ASP A 85 -5.19 2.33 -14.53
C ASP A 85 -4.00 2.61 -15.47
N PRO A 86 -2.82 2.04 -15.22
CA PRO A 86 -1.63 2.25 -16.05
C PRO A 86 -1.74 1.63 -17.44
N ASN A 87 -2.72 0.73 -17.68
CA ASN A 87 -2.93 0.13 -19.00
C ASN A 87 -3.62 1.10 -19.98
N VAL A 88 -4.34 2.10 -19.47
CA VAL A 88 -5.10 3.06 -20.28
C VAL A 88 -4.68 4.52 -20.07
N THR A 89 -3.88 4.79 -19.05
CA THR A 89 -3.38 6.13 -18.71
C THR A 89 -1.90 6.23 -19.07
N LYS A 90 -1.50 7.27 -19.79
CA LYS A 90 -0.09 7.51 -20.10
C LYS A 90 0.72 7.68 -18.81
N PRO A 91 1.96 7.15 -18.75
CA PRO A 91 2.77 7.18 -17.52
C PRO A 91 2.91 8.57 -16.89
N GLU A 92 3.09 9.62 -17.70
CA GLU A 92 3.21 10.99 -17.22
C GLU A 92 1.94 11.57 -16.57
N ASN A 93 0.78 10.95 -16.83
CA ASN A 93 -0.54 11.37 -16.32
C ASN A 93 -1.04 10.49 -15.17
N LEU A 94 -0.27 9.51 -14.73
CA LEU A 94 -0.63 8.70 -13.58
C LEU A 94 -0.61 9.56 -12.31
N ASN A 95 -1.69 9.50 -11.54
CA ASN A 95 -1.81 10.16 -10.25
C ASN A 95 -1.89 9.10 -9.15
N TRP A 96 -1.12 9.29 -8.12
CA TRP A 96 -1.02 8.37 -7.02
C TRP A 96 -0.53 9.07 -5.75
N GLU A 97 -0.62 8.42 -4.63
CA GLU A 97 -0.13 8.91 -3.36
C GLU A 97 0.63 7.80 -2.66
N ILE A 98 1.68 8.17 -1.92
CA ILE A 98 2.30 7.29 -0.94
C ILE A 98 2.22 7.95 0.43
N GLY A 99 2.04 7.16 1.46
CA GLY A 99 1.87 7.71 2.79
C GLY A 99 1.85 6.66 3.88
N PHE A 100 1.50 7.12 5.07
CA PHE A 100 1.34 6.26 6.23
C PHE A 100 0.07 6.64 6.99
N PRO A 101 -0.63 5.67 7.59
CA PRO A 101 -1.62 5.96 8.61
C PRO A 101 -0.98 6.80 9.72
N VAL A 102 -1.68 7.84 10.15
CA VAL A 102 -1.22 8.74 11.21
C VAL A 102 -2.40 9.12 12.11
N MET A 103 -2.12 9.54 13.33
CA MET A 103 -3.09 10.29 14.12
C MET A 103 -3.20 11.71 13.56
N GLU A 104 -4.25 12.44 13.96
CA GLU A 104 -4.41 13.83 13.56
C GLU A 104 -3.13 14.62 13.80
N SER A 105 -2.60 15.26 12.77
CA SER A 105 -1.32 15.95 12.81
C SER A 105 -1.37 17.24 11.97
N ASN A 106 -0.57 18.22 12.38
CA ASN A 106 -0.34 19.44 11.63
C ASN A 106 0.59 19.17 10.44
N VAL A 107 0.02 18.68 9.34
CA VAL A 107 0.75 18.35 8.13
C VAL A 107 0.94 19.61 7.27
N GLN A 108 2.18 19.87 6.85
CA GLN A 108 2.56 21.00 5.99
C GLN A 108 3.01 20.51 4.61
N ASP A 109 2.96 21.43 3.64
CA ASP A 109 3.48 21.17 2.30
C ASP A 109 4.90 20.58 2.32
N PRO A 110 5.20 19.65 1.43
CA PRO A 110 4.38 19.12 0.34
C PRO A 110 3.47 17.96 0.74
N LEU A 111 3.47 17.55 2.02
CA LEU A 111 2.61 16.50 2.51
C LEU A 111 1.15 16.96 2.60
N ARG A 112 0.24 15.99 2.59
CA ARG A 112 -1.20 16.21 2.76
C ARG A 112 -1.74 15.28 3.84
N PHE A 113 -2.61 15.83 4.70
CA PHE A 113 -3.43 15.04 5.60
C PHE A 113 -4.73 14.67 4.89
N ARG A 114 -5.12 13.41 4.92
CA ARG A 114 -6.29 12.88 4.25
C ARG A 114 -7.01 11.84 5.10
N GLN A 115 -8.23 11.52 4.70
CA GLN A 115 -9.01 10.41 5.25
C GLN A 115 -9.32 9.40 4.15
N TRP A 116 -9.09 8.14 4.45
CA TRP A 116 -9.66 7.03 3.71
C TRP A 116 -11.08 6.80 4.21
N THR A 117 -12.06 6.98 3.34
CA THR A 117 -13.49 6.92 3.69
C THR A 117 -14.24 5.78 3.00
N PHE A 118 -13.56 4.99 2.17
CA PHE A 118 -14.14 3.82 1.53
C PHE A 118 -14.19 2.67 2.52
N THR A 119 -15.39 2.33 3.00
CA THR A 119 -15.57 1.33 4.07
C THR A 119 -15.84 -0.06 3.55
N THR A 120 -16.41 -0.22 2.35
CA THR A 120 -16.64 -1.52 1.72
C THR A 120 -15.58 -1.78 0.67
N VAL A 121 -14.74 -2.79 0.89
CA VAL A 121 -13.61 -3.10 0.00
C VAL A 121 -13.57 -4.59 -0.34
N LEU A 122 -13.14 -4.91 -1.57
CA LEU A 122 -12.62 -6.23 -1.89
C LEU A 122 -11.16 -6.27 -1.42
N GLU A 123 -10.85 -7.20 -0.54
CA GLU A 123 -9.48 -7.46 -0.09
C GLU A 123 -8.89 -8.66 -0.78
N GLY A 124 -7.63 -8.52 -1.18
CA GLY A 124 -6.76 -9.60 -1.63
C GLY A 124 -5.36 -9.43 -1.09
N THR A 125 -4.60 -10.52 -1.02
CA THR A 125 -3.19 -10.49 -0.64
C THR A 125 -2.35 -11.03 -1.78
N TYR A 126 -1.35 -10.26 -2.20
CA TYR A 126 -0.31 -10.68 -3.12
C TYR A 126 0.95 -11.05 -2.35
N THR A 127 1.61 -12.14 -2.75
CA THR A 127 2.93 -12.52 -2.24
C THR A 127 3.90 -12.64 -3.41
N GLY A 128 4.99 -11.90 -3.37
CA GLY A 128 6.02 -11.89 -4.40
C GLY A 128 6.59 -10.51 -4.71
N PRO A 129 7.51 -10.43 -5.70
CA PRO A 129 8.11 -9.17 -6.14
C PRO A 129 7.06 -8.22 -6.70
N TYR A 130 7.16 -6.93 -6.39
CA TYR A 130 6.17 -5.90 -6.78
C TYR A 130 5.99 -5.82 -8.29
N GLU A 131 7.04 -6.05 -9.09
CA GLU A 131 7.00 -6.01 -10.57
C GLU A 131 6.12 -7.11 -11.18
N LYS A 132 5.80 -8.15 -10.40
CA LYS A 132 4.98 -9.29 -10.83
C LYS A 132 3.53 -9.21 -10.34
N SER A 133 3.15 -8.13 -9.66
CA SER A 133 1.82 -7.98 -9.06
C SER A 133 0.69 -7.75 -10.08
N ALA A 134 0.98 -7.40 -11.32
CA ALA A 134 -0.03 -7.01 -12.31
C ALA A 134 -1.19 -8.02 -12.48
N GLY A 135 -0.91 -9.32 -12.36
CA GLY A 135 -1.92 -10.37 -12.55
C GLY A 135 -3.04 -10.37 -11.49
N ILE A 136 -2.73 -10.04 -10.25
CA ILE A 136 -3.71 -10.08 -9.16
C ILE A 136 -4.82 -9.04 -9.34
N TYR A 137 -4.53 -7.89 -9.92
CA TYR A 137 -5.55 -6.85 -10.16
C TYR A 137 -6.60 -7.32 -11.18
N ALA A 138 -6.17 -7.99 -12.26
CA ALA A 138 -7.08 -8.55 -13.24
C ALA A 138 -7.98 -9.64 -12.61
N GLU A 139 -7.42 -10.48 -11.74
CA GLU A 139 -8.19 -11.49 -11.00
C GLU A 139 -9.20 -10.86 -10.04
N MET A 140 -8.80 -9.82 -9.29
CA MET A 140 -9.69 -9.10 -8.36
C MET A 140 -10.83 -8.40 -9.11
N MET A 141 -10.54 -7.73 -10.24
CA MET A 141 -11.55 -7.09 -11.08
C MET A 141 -12.52 -8.11 -11.68
N GLY A 142 -12.02 -9.25 -12.16
CA GLY A 142 -12.87 -10.36 -12.65
C GLY A 142 -13.76 -10.94 -11.55
N TRP A 143 -13.23 -11.06 -10.34
CA TRP A 143 -13.99 -11.52 -9.19
C TRP A 143 -15.14 -10.55 -8.83
N LEU A 144 -14.86 -9.23 -8.79
CA LEU A 144 -15.91 -8.22 -8.57
C LEU A 144 -17.03 -8.35 -9.59
N GLU A 145 -16.70 -8.46 -10.88
CA GLU A 145 -17.68 -8.59 -11.95
C GLU A 145 -18.53 -9.85 -11.79
N ALA A 146 -17.90 -10.99 -11.57
CA ALA A 146 -18.56 -12.28 -11.42
C ALA A 146 -19.49 -12.35 -10.21
N ASN A 147 -19.21 -11.56 -9.16
CA ASN A 147 -19.99 -11.54 -7.90
C ASN A 147 -20.96 -10.35 -7.80
N GLY A 148 -21.20 -9.60 -8.90
CA GLY A 148 -22.18 -8.52 -8.95
C GLY A 148 -21.73 -7.24 -8.23
N TYR A 149 -20.43 -6.99 -8.16
CA TYR A 149 -19.87 -5.75 -7.63
C TYR A 149 -19.27 -4.89 -8.75
N ALA A 150 -19.14 -3.61 -8.49
CA ALA A 150 -18.41 -2.67 -9.31
C ALA A 150 -17.37 -1.91 -8.47
N PRO A 151 -16.19 -1.58 -9.03
CA PRO A 151 -15.24 -0.68 -8.36
C PRO A 151 -15.90 0.66 -8.03
N ALA A 152 -15.52 1.25 -6.90
CA ALA A 152 -16.12 2.47 -6.37
C ALA A 152 -15.11 3.51 -5.86
N GLY A 153 -13.82 3.31 -6.11
CA GLY A 153 -12.77 4.21 -5.66
C GLY A 153 -11.38 3.81 -6.16
N PRO A 154 -10.33 4.51 -5.71
CA PRO A 154 -8.95 4.18 -6.03
C PRO A 154 -8.52 2.88 -5.36
N ILE A 155 -7.51 2.22 -5.92
CA ILE A 155 -6.90 1.04 -5.30
C ILE A 155 -5.97 1.50 -4.18
N LEU A 156 -6.05 0.83 -3.03
CA LEU A 156 -5.13 1.01 -1.93
C LEU A 156 -4.29 -0.26 -1.74
N GLU A 157 -2.99 -0.08 -1.66
CA GLU A 157 -2.03 -1.12 -1.30
C GLU A 157 -1.42 -0.84 0.06
N LYS A 158 -1.23 -1.89 0.87
CA LYS A 158 -0.46 -1.84 2.11
C LYS A 158 0.74 -2.76 1.97
N TYR A 159 1.92 -2.21 2.14
CA TYR A 159 3.19 -2.94 2.05
C TYR A 159 3.55 -3.51 3.41
N LEU A 160 3.28 -4.81 3.59
CA LEU A 160 3.36 -5.46 4.91
C LEU A 160 4.75 -6.01 5.23
N SER A 161 5.64 -6.06 4.23
CA SER A 161 6.99 -6.60 4.39
C SER A 161 8.03 -5.48 4.43
N ASP A 162 9.01 -5.62 5.33
CA ASP A 162 10.19 -4.77 5.30
C ASP A 162 11.18 -5.30 4.25
N PRO A 163 11.48 -4.53 3.17
CA PRO A 163 12.36 -4.96 2.10
C PRO A 163 13.82 -5.15 2.54
N ASN A 164 14.21 -4.64 3.71
CA ASN A 164 15.56 -4.84 4.24
C ASN A 164 15.75 -6.20 4.92
N SER A 165 14.67 -6.84 5.32
CA SER A 165 14.71 -8.10 6.08
C SER A 165 13.93 -9.25 5.42
N THR A 166 13.15 -8.97 4.38
CA THR A 166 12.34 -9.95 3.66
C THR A 166 12.92 -10.15 2.26
N ARG A 167 12.90 -11.39 1.75
CA ARG A 167 13.29 -11.66 0.36
C ARG A 167 12.18 -11.20 -0.59
N PRO A 168 12.49 -10.73 -1.81
CA PRO A 168 11.46 -10.25 -2.75
C PRO A 168 10.34 -11.24 -3.03
N GLU A 169 10.65 -12.53 -3.11
CA GLU A 169 9.65 -13.59 -3.32
C GLU A 169 8.66 -13.77 -2.15
N ASP A 170 9.01 -13.26 -0.97
CA ASP A 170 8.20 -13.35 0.25
C ASP A 170 7.50 -12.01 0.60
N TYR A 171 7.65 -10.97 -0.22
CA TYR A 171 6.96 -9.69 0.01
C TYR A 171 5.45 -9.89 0.02
N LYS A 172 4.79 -9.29 1.00
CA LYS A 172 3.33 -9.31 1.13
C LYS A 172 2.76 -7.92 0.94
N THR A 173 1.81 -7.83 0.02
CA THR A 173 1.02 -6.63 -0.24
C THR A 173 -0.45 -6.97 -0.05
N GLU A 174 -1.10 -6.27 0.88
CA GLU A 174 -2.55 -6.32 1.02
C GLU A 174 -3.16 -5.26 0.08
N ILE A 175 -4.11 -5.67 -0.75
CA ILE A 175 -4.72 -4.83 -1.78
C ILE A 175 -6.20 -4.66 -1.45
N TRP A 176 -6.67 -3.42 -1.42
CA TRP A 176 -8.06 -3.05 -1.25
C TRP A 176 -8.60 -2.37 -2.51
N ILE A 177 -9.66 -2.89 -3.05
CA ILE A 177 -10.43 -2.27 -4.13
C ILE A 177 -11.78 -1.86 -3.55
N PRO A 178 -12.03 -0.55 -3.32
CA PRO A 178 -13.35 -0.08 -2.93
C PRO A 178 -14.40 -0.57 -3.91
N CYS A 179 -15.51 -1.10 -3.40
CA CYS A 179 -16.53 -1.68 -4.25
C CYS A 179 -17.95 -1.43 -3.72
N ARG A 180 -18.93 -1.54 -4.63
CA ARG A 180 -20.37 -1.47 -4.30
C ARG A 180 -21.11 -2.54 -5.10
N LYS A 181 -22.21 -3.03 -4.57
CA LYS A 181 -23.12 -3.88 -5.35
C LYS A 181 -23.67 -3.12 -6.56
N LYS A 182 -23.79 -3.84 -7.68
CA LYS A 182 -24.44 -3.34 -8.92
C LYS A 182 -25.94 -3.23 -8.75
#